data_bf80a767b20002d4dee52b0d5a44e81a
#
_entry.id   bf80a767b20002d4dee52b0d5a44e81a
#
_cell.length_a   1.000
_cell.length_b   1.000
_cell.length_c   1.000
_cell.angle_alpha   90.00
_cell.angle_beta   90.00
_cell.angle_gamma   90.00
#
_symmetry.space_group_name_H-M   'P 1'
#
loop_
_entity.id
_entity.type
_entity.pdbx_description
1 polymer ?
#
loop_
_entity_poly.entity_id
_entity_poly.type
_entity_poly.pdbx_seq_one_letter_code
_entity_poly.pdbx_strand_id
1 'polypeptide(L)'
;MTVTAPEAPAAEASKADGTRLVDRVFKMRELAILLVFLVMIGITQAGNSEFLSEQGIKDLLLNATILILVATGQSLVVITRNVDLSVGSTLGISAFAAGVYLQGGGNPVVAVVLAVLLGIGFGLLNGLLVSLGQVPALVVTLGTLYIIRGIDSIWVGSRQITAADLPEGFVDFGSGGLSAVPWLAMIALVVLVATAYYLKHYGSGRELYALGSNPEAARLAGIPVRKRILLAYTFCGALAGLAGALYLARFGNVDSGTGNGYELTVVSAVVVGGVVFTGGSGSVYGAALGALLLTSINSVLPALGVSSVWVLAINGILLLLAIAVDRVVALRVASALKKRNARHA
;
A
#
# COMPACT_ATOMS: atom_id res chain seq x y z
N MET A 1 -27.23 57.57 -7.95
CA MET A 1 -27.37 56.09 -8.06
C MET A 1 -26.06 55.47 -7.64
N THR A 2 -25.97 55.06 -6.39
CA THR A 2 -24.82 54.36 -5.83
C THR A 2 -25.02 52.86 -6.09
N VAL A 3 -24.22 52.31 -7.00
CA VAL A 3 -24.20 50.86 -7.26
C VAL A 3 -23.42 50.21 -6.12
N THR A 4 -24.11 49.54 -5.22
CA THR A 4 -23.51 48.65 -4.21
C THR A 4 -22.96 47.41 -4.91
N ALA A 5 -21.64 47.18 -4.75
CA ALA A 5 -21.01 45.96 -5.22
C ALA A 5 -21.58 44.73 -4.51
N PRO A 6 -21.78 43.60 -5.19
CA PRO A 6 -22.30 42.39 -4.55
C PRO A 6 -21.28 41.83 -3.57
N GLU A 7 -21.72 41.63 -2.33
CA GLU A 7 -20.97 40.85 -1.33
C GLU A 7 -20.62 39.46 -1.88
N ALA A 8 -19.33 39.12 -1.90
CA ALA A 8 -18.86 37.78 -2.22
C ALA A 8 -19.35 36.79 -1.16
N PRO A 9 -19.90 35.64 -1.54
CA PRO A 9 -20.76 34.87 -0.66
C PRO A 9 -19.97 34.07 0.39
N ALA A 10 -20.55 33.98 1.58
CA ALA A 10 -20.15 33.14 2.73
C ALA A 10 -19.88 31.64 2.41
N ALA A 11 -20.15 31.20 1.19
CA ALA A 11 -19.90 29.85 0.68
C ALA A 11 -18.41 29.50 0.52
N GLU A 12 -17.53 30.47 0.22
CA GLU A 12 -16.08 30.22 0.08
C GLU A 12 -15.37 30.06 1.42
N ALA A 13 -15.76 30.85 2.43
CA ALA A 13 -15.24 30.71 3.79
C ALA A 13 -15.63 29.36 4.42
N SER A 14 -16.84 28.86 4.08
CA SER A 14 -17.36 27.57 4.56
C SER A 14 -16.62 26.36 3.98
N LYS A 15 -16.18 26.42 2.72
CA LYS A 15 -15.40 25.36 2.08
C LYS A 15 -13.97 25.29 2.62
N ALA A 16 -13.33 26.44 2.85
CA ALA A 16 -11.97 26.52 3.37
C ALA A 16 -11.85 25.96 4.80
N ASP A 17 -12.89 26.09 5.62
CA ASP A 17 -12.88 25.61 7.01
C ASP A 17 -13.17 24.10 7.11
N GLY A 18 -13.98 23.56 6.19
CA GLY A 18 -14.23 22.12 6.07
C GLY A 18 -12.98 21.33 5.65
N THR A 19 -12.21 21.86 4.69
CA THR A 19 -10.95 21.25 4.26
C THR A 19 -9.91 21.25 5.38
N ARG A 20 -9.78 22.33 6.14
CA ARG A 20 -8.87 22.42 7.31
C ARG A 20 -9.22 21.43 8.41
N LEU A 21 -10.49 21.14 8.64
CA LEU A 21 -10.93 20.17 9.64
C LEU A 21 -10.60 18.73 9.21
N VAL A 22 -10.85 18.41 7.95
CA VAL A 22 -10.51 17.11 7.35
C VAL A 22 -8.99 16.89 7.40
N ASP A 23 -8.18 17.85 6.97
CA ASP A 23 -6.72 17.78 7.02
C ASP A 23 -6.19 17.62 8.46
N ARG A 24 -6.85 18.27 9.44
CA ARG A 24 -6.48 18.12 10.86
C ARG A 24 -6.79 16.72 11.39
N VAL A 25 -7.93 16.13 11.01
CA VAL A 25 -8.31 14.77 11.38
C VAL A 25 -7.34 13.74 10.81
N PHE A 26 -6.92 13.89 9.53
CA PHE A 26 -5.93 12.99 8.92
C PHE A 26 -4.56 13.09 9.58
N LYS A 27 -4.06 14.29 9.85
CA LYS A 27 -2.81 14.49 10.60
C LYS A 27 -2.87 13.90 12.02
N MET A 28 -4.00 14.02 12.71
CA MET A 28 -4.18 13.39 14.03
C MET A 28 -4.15 11.86 13.93
N ARG A 29 -4.64 11.26 12.85
CA ARG A 29 -4.61 9.82 12.63
C ARG A 29 -3.20 9.30 12.38
N GLU A 30 -2.43 9.95 11.49
CA GLU A 30 -1.02 9.61 11.26
C GLU A 30 -0.20 9.73 12.55
N LEU A 31 -0.42 10.78 13.34
CA LEU A 31 0.22 10.96 14.64
C LEU A 31 -0.18 9.86 15.65
N ALA A 32 -1.44 9.45 15.66
CA ALA A 32 -1.89 8.35 16.51
C ALA A 32 -1.22 7.02 16.15
N ILE A 33 -1.11 6.71 14.87
CA ILE A 33 -0.42 5.50 14.39
C ILE A 33 1.07 5.55 14.76
N LEU A 34 1.71 6.70 14.55
CA LEU A 34 3.10 6.91 14.93
C LEU A 34 3.30 6.73 16.45
N LEU A 35 2.39 7.25 17.27
CA LEU A 35 2.46 7.09 18.71
C LEU A 35 2.30 5.64 19.14
N VAL A 36 1.33 4.91 18.58
CA VAL A 36 1.16 3.47 18.81
C VAL A 36 2.41 2.71 18.42
N PHE A 37 2.98 3.01 17.25
CA PHE A 37 4.24 2.42 16.78
C PHE A 37 5.39 2.67 17.77
N LEU A 38 5.59 3.92 18.21
CA LEU A 38 6.66 4.28 19.15
C LEU A 38 6.47 3.64 20.52
N VAL A 39 5.24 3.58 21.03
CA VAL A 39 4.92 2.90 22.30
C VAL A 39 5.23 1.39 22.18
N MET A 40 4.83 0.76 21.07
CA MET A 40 5.11 -0.66 20.84
C MET A 40 6.61 -0.93 20.78
N ILE A 41 7.38 -0.13 20.03
CA ILE A 41 8.85 -0.22 19.97
C ILE A 41 9.45 -0.06 21.37
N GLY A 42 8.98 0.93 22.15
CA GLY A 42 9.46 1.16 23.53
C GLY A 42 9.20 -0.02 24.47
N ILE A 43 8.02 -0.63 24.40
CA ILE A 43 7.68 -1.82 25.18
C ILE A 43 8.59 -2.98 24.77
N THR A 44 8.80 -3.19 23.47
CA THR A 44 9.65 -4.28 22.97
C THR A 44 11.10 -4.09 23.37
N GLN A 45 11.63 -2.88 23.29
CA GLN A 45 12.99 -2.57 23.72
C GLN A 45 13.19 -2.79 25.23
N ALA A 46 12.16 -2.52 26.04
CA ALA A 46 12.21 -2.79 27.47
C ALA A 46 12.23 -4.29 27.80
N GLY A 47 11.60 -5.13 26.95
CA GLY A 47 11.58 -6.58 27.09
C GLY A 47 12.75 -7.30 26.37
N ASN A 48 13.30 -6.69 25.34
CA ASN A 48 14.41 -7.22 24.55
C ASN A 48 15.36 -6.08 24.14
N SER A 49 16.47 -5.93 24.85
CA SER A 49 17.45 -4.85 24.64
C SER A 49 18.11 -4.86 23.24
N GLU A 50 18.16 -6.01 22.57
CA GLU A 50 18.73 -6.16 21.23
C GLU A 50 17.78 -5.69 20.11
N PHE A 51 16.51 -5.40 20.42
CA PHE A 51 15.51 -5.05 19.40
C PHE A 51 15.86 -3.78 18.63
N LEU A 52 16.43 -2.76 19.26
CA LEU A 52 16.92 -1.53 18.63
C LEU A 52 18.43 -1.55 18.36
N SER A 53 19.09 -2.72 18.39
CA SER A 53 20.45 -2.84 17.87
C SER A 53 20.51 -2.48 16.37
N GLU A 54 21.71 -2.23 15.86
CA GLU A 54 21.90 -1.96 14.42
C GLU A 54 21.27 -3.07 13.56
N GLN A 55 21.45 -4.33 13.95
CA GLN A 55 20.85 -5.46 13.24
C GLN A 55 19.32 -5.49 13.41
N GLY A 56 18.78 -5.22 14.60
CA GLY A 56 17.34 -5.20 14.84
C GLY A 56 16.62 -4.12 14.02
N ILE A 57 17.20 -2.91 13.93
CA ILE A 57 16.68 -1.83 13.07
C ILE A 57 16.75 -2.25 11.61
N LYS A 58 17.86 -2.83 11.18
CA LYS A 58 18.06 -3.31 9.81
C LYS A 58 17.01 -4.35 9.42
N ASP A 59 16.75 -5.33 10.28
CA ASP A 59 15.76 -6.37 10.04
C ASP A 59 14.33 -5.82 10.02
N LEU A 60 13.99 -4.88 10.89
CA LEU A 60 12.72 -4.20 10.89
C LEU A 60 12.48 -3.46 9.57
N LEU A 61 13.46 -2.69 9.11
CA LEU A 61 13.38 -1.95 7.86
C LEU A 61 13.29 -2.87 6.64
N LEU A 62 14.09 -3.95 6.60
CA LEU A 62 14.04 -4.95 5.53
C LEU A 62 12.68 -5.62 5.43
N ASN A 63 12.12 -6.03 6.56
CA ASN A 63 10.82 -6.69 6.60
C ASN A 63 9.69 -5.72 6.20
N ALA A 64 9.79 -4.44 6.58
CA ALA A 64 8.80 -3.43 6.22
C ALA A 64 8.85 -3.02 4.75
N THR A 65 10.01 -3.11 4.10
CA THR A 65 10.24 -2.65 2.72
C THR A 65 9.23 -3.21 1.74
N ILE A 66 9.03 -4.54 1.76
CA ILE A 66 8.14 -5.23 0.82
C ILE A 66 6.71 -4.76 0.98
N LEU A 67 6.24 -4.67 2.23
CA LEU A 67 4.88 -4.22 2.53
C LEU A 67 4.69 -2.75 2.20
N ILE A 68 5.68 -1.88 2.44
CA ILE A 68 5.62 -0.45 2.10
C ILE A 68 5.49 -0.26 0.58
N LEU A 69 6.24 -1.00 -0.23
CA LEU A 69 6.17 -0.90 -1.69
C LEU A 69 4.76 -1.26 -2.20
N VAL A 70 4.24 -2.42 -1.79
CA VAL A 70 2.92 -2.86 -2.25
C VAL A 70 1.82 -1.95 -1.69
N ALA A 71 1.91 -1.53 -0.42
CA ALA A 71 0.96 -0.59 0.19
C ALA A 71 0.97 0.79 -0.49
N THR A 72 2.14 1.25 -0.96
CA THR A 72 2.25 2.48 -1.76
C THR A 72 1.43 2.36 -3.05
N GLY A 73 1.59 1.27 -3.80
CA GLY A 73 0.80 1.01 -5.01
C GLY A 73 -0.69 0.87 -4.72
N GLN A 74 -1.02 0.05 -3.75
CA GLN A 74 -2.40 -0.19 -3.30
C GLN A 74 -3.11 1.09 -2.86
N SER A 75 -2.39 2.05 -2.27
CA SER A 75 -2.95 3.33 -1.87
C SER A 75 -3.56 4.09 -3.05
N LEU A 76 -2.92 4.07 -4.24
CA LEU A 76 -3.46 4.74 -5.43
C LEU A 76 -4.77 4.08 -5.87
N VAL A 77 -4.83 2.74 -5.83
CA VAL A 77 -6.03 1.97 -6.17
C VAL A 77 -7.16 2.29 -5.19
N VAL A 78 -6.87 2.27 -3.88
CA VAL A 78 -7.87 2.56 -2.83
C VAL A 78 -8.35 4.02 -2.90
N ILE A 79 -7.47 4.99 -3.15
CA ILE A 79 -7.84 6.38 -3.36
C ILE A 79 -8.88 6.51 -4.49
N THR A 80 -8.84 5.66 -5.53
CA THR A 80 -9.83 5.65 -6.62
C THR A 80 -11.11 4.85 -6.33
N ARG A 81 -11.39 4.47 -5.09
CA ARG A 81 -12.52 3.60 -4.64
C ARG A 81 -12.43 2.16 -5.14
N ASN A 82 -11.26 1.70 -5.49
CA ASN A 82 -11.03 0.34 -5.95
C ASN A 82 -10.12 -0.40 -4.97
N VAL A 83 -10.02 -1.71 -5.15
CA VAL A 83 -9.10 -2.57 -4.38
C VAL A 83 -8.47 -3.55 -5.33
N ASP A 84 -7.19 -3.83 -5.16
CA ASP A 84 -6.50 -4.90 -5.88
C ASP A 84 -6.10 -6.00 -4.89
N LEU A 85 -6.83 -7.11 -4.91
CA LEU A 85 -6.52 -8.28 -4.09
C LEU A 85 -5.53 -9.24 -4.78
N SER A 86 -5.17 -9.00 -6.03
CA SER A 86 -4.23 -9.87 -6.75
C SER A 86 -2.76 -9.57 -6.44
N VAL A 87 -2.48 -8.51 -5.67
CA VAL A 87 -1.11 -8.04 -5.39
C VAL A 87 -0.23 -9.12 -4.74
N GLY A 88 -0.78 -9.98 -3.88
CA GLY A 88 -0.05 -11.07 -3.23
C GLY A 88 0.36 -12.15 -4.23
N SER A 89 -0.56 -12.59 -5.10
CA SER A 89 -0.25 -13.56 -6.16
C SER A 89 0.66 -12.97 -7.23
N THR A 90 0.50 -11.69 -7.58
CA THR A 90 1.40 -10.97 -8.50
C THR A 90 2.83 -10.90 -7.94
N LEU A 91 2.98 -10.61 -6.64
CA LEU A 91 4.27 -10.65 -5.96
C LEU A 91 4.90 -12.05 -6.05
N GLY A 92 4.14 -13.11 -5.71
CA GLY A 92 4.64 -14.49 -5.70
C GLY A 92 5.15 -14.94 -7.06
N ILE A 93 4.31 -14.84 -8.10
CA ILE A 93 4.69 -15.26 -9.46
C ILE A 93 5.84 -14.42 -10.03
N SER A 94 5.91 -13.13 -9.69
CA SER A 94 7.01 -12.25 -10.13
C SER A 94 8.32 -12.61 -9.43
N ALA A 95 8.28 -12.96 -8.16
CA ALA A 95 9.44 -13.43 -7.40
C ALA A 95 9.96 -14.75 -7.97
N PHE A 96 9.05 -15.70 -8.26
CA PHE A 96 9.43 -16.98 -8.84
C PHE A 96 10.01 -16.84 -10.25
N ALA A 97 9.40 -16.00 -11.10
CA ALA A 97 9.90 -15.71 -12.45
C ALA A 97 11.33 -15.13 -12.43
N ALA A 98 11.57 -14.16 -11.52
CA ALA A 98 12.91 -13.60 -11.33
C ALA A 98 13.89 -14.69 -10.85
N GLY A 99 13.48 -15.56 -9.92
CA GLY A 99 14.28 -16.65 -9.41
C GLY A 99 14.68 -17.68 -10.47
N VAL A 100 13.71 -18.12 -11.28
CA VAL A 100 13.99 -19.05 -12.41
C VAL A 100 14.98 -18.44 -13.42
N TYR A 101 14.83 -17.15 -13.73
CA TYR A 101 15.74 -16.46 -14.64
C TYR A 101 17.16 -16.37 -14.05
N LEU A 102 17.30 -16.09 -12.74
CA LEU A 102 18.58 -16.03 -12.04
C LEU A 102 19.23 -17.39 -11.92
N GLN A 103 18.47 -18.44 -11.63
CA GLN A 103 18.94 -19.83 -11.58
C GLN A 103 19.56 -20.27 -12.92
N GLY A 104 19.03 -19.75 -14.03
CA GLY A 104 19.60 -19.93 -15.37
C GLY A 104 20.87 -19.11 -15.66
N GLY A 105 21.45 -18.43 -14.68
CA GLY A 105 22.62 -17.56 -14.83
C GLY A 105 22.30 -16.16 -15.39
N GLY A 106 21.02 -15.73 -15.30
CA GLY A 106 20.57 -14.43 -15.79
C GLY A 106 21.12 -13.25 -15.00
N ASN A 107 21.11 -12.07 -15.63
CA ASN A 107 21.56 -10.83 -15.01
C ASN A 107 20.54 -10.34 -13.95
N PRO A 108 20.97 -9.97 -12.71
CA PRO A 108 20.09 -9.51 -11.62
C PRO A 108 19.20 -8.31 -12.02
N VAL A 109 19.71 -7.34 -12.75
CA VAL A 109 18.94 -6.16 -13.17
C VAL A 109 17.81 -6.58 -14.12
N VAL A 110 18.10 -7.48 -15.05
CA VAL A 110 17.09 -8.02 -15.99
C VAL A 110 16.02 -8.81 -15.23
N ALA A 111 16.40 -9.59 -14.22
CA ALA A 111 15.45 -10.31 -13.34
C ALA A 111 14.45 -9.36 -12.67
N VAL A 112 14.94 -8.24 -12.11
CA VAL A 112 14.09 -7.20 -11.52
C VAL A 112 13.17 -6.58 -12.57
N VAL A 113 13.69 -6.24 -13.75
CA VAL A 113 12.89 -5.68 -14.84
C VAL A 113 11.78 -6.65 -15.29
N LEU A 114 12.10 -7.95 -15.43
CA LEU A 114 11.12 -8.99 -15.78
C LEU A 114 10.02 -9.09 -14.73
N ALA A 115 10.37 -9.07 -13.45
CA ALA A 115 9.39 -9.09 -12.36
C ALA A 115 8.46 -7.87 -12.41
N VAL A 116 9.00 -6.68 -12.63
CA VAL A 116 8.22 -5.44 -12.78
C VAL A 116 7.31 -5.51 -14.01
N LEU A 117 7.80 -5.99 -15.15
CA LEU A 117 7.00 -6.13 -16.37
C LEU A 117 5.85 -7.13 -16.21
N LEU A 118 6.06 -8.24 -15.50
CA LEU A 118 4.99 -9.18 -15.15
C LEU A 118 3.94 -8.49 -14.26
N GLY A 119 4.38 -7.77 -13.25
CA GLY A 119 3.49 -6.99 -12.41
C GLY A 119 2.69 -5.94 -13.20
N ILE A 120 3.35 -5.21 -14.13
CA ILE A 120 2.66 -4.29 -15.05
C ILE A 120 1.61 -5.02 -15.88
N GLY A 121 1.93 -6.20 -16.41
CA GLY A 121 1.00 -7.01 -17.20
C GLY A 121 -0.27 -7.37 -16.44
N PHE A 122 -0.15 -7.87 -15.21
CA PHE A 122 -1.30 -8.20 -14.37
C PHE A 122 -2.06 -6.96 -13.89
N GLY A 123 -1.35 -5.88 -13.54
CA GLY A 123 -1.98 -4.60 -13.20
C GLY A 123 -2.74 -3.99 -14.37
N LEU A 124 -2.20 -4.06 -15.60
CA LEU A 124 -2.89 -3.66 -16.83
C LEU A 124 -4.15 -4.50 -17.05
N LEU A 125 -4.07 -5.82 -16.90
CA LEU A 125 -5.21 -6.72 -17.03
C LEU A 125 -6.34 -6.33 -16.09
N ASN A 126 -6.04 -6.17 -14.79
CA ASN A 126 -7.01 -5.75 -13.79
C ASN A 126 -7.58 -4.37 -14.12
N GLY A 127 -6.70 -3.41 -14.43
CA GLY A 127 -7.10 -2.05 -14.79
C GLY A 127 -8.01 -2.00 -16.02
N LEU A 128 -7.76 -2.81 -17.04
CA LEU A 128 -8.62 -2.92 -18.23
C LEU A 128 -9.99 -3.50 -17.88
N LEU A 129 -10.04 -4.60 -17.14
CA LEU A 129 -11.29 -5.26 -16.74
C LEU A 129 -12.15 -4.35 -15.86
N VAL A 130 -11.55 -3.62 -14.92
CA VAL A 130 -12.26 -2.69 -14.04
C VAL A 130 -12.69 -1.43 -14.78
N SER A 131 -11.77 -0.80 -15.54
CA SER A 131 -12.03 0.54 -16.12
C SER A 131 -12.83 0.50 -17.41
N LEU A 132 -12.61 -0.50 -18.28
CA LEU A 132 -13.31 -0.66 -19.56
C LEU A 132 -14.46 -1.66 -19.44
N GLY A 133 -14.24 -2.80 -18.78
CA GLY A 133 -15.25 -3.83 -18.57
C GLY A 133 -16.34 -3.41 -17.56
N GLN A 134 -16.10 -2.35 -16.76
CA GLN A 134 -17.01 -1.86 -15.72
C GLN A 134 -17.42 -2.95 -14.72
N VAL A 135 -16.55 -3.96 -14.54
CA VAL A 135 -16.76 -5.02 -13.57
C VAL A 135 -16.30 -4.51 -12.19
N PRO A 136 -17.04 -4.82 -11.11
CA PRO A 136 -16.64 -4.44 -9.77
C PRO A 136 -15.21 -4.90 -9.45
N ALA A 137 -14.38 -3.98 -8.95
CA ALA A 137 -12.96 -4.21 -8.69
C ALA A 137 -12.69 -5.45 -7.83
N LEU A 138 -13.50 -5.64 -6.78
CA LEU A 138 -13.38 -6.79 -5.88
C LEU A 138 -13.56 -8.12 -6.62
N VAL A 139 -14.52 -8.21 -7.54
CA VAL A 139 -14.79 -9.42 -8.33
C VAL A 139 -13.64 -9.70 -9.28
N VAL A 140 -13.17 -8.68 -10.00
CA VAL A 140 -12.03 -8.80 -10.94
C VAL A 140 -10.79 -9.28 -10.20
N THR A 141 -10.42 -8.58 -9.13
CA THR A 141 -9.13 -8.82 -8.45
C THR A 141 -9.12 -10.09 -7.61
N LEU A 142 -10.28 -10.54 -7.10
CA LEU A 142 -10.43 -11.89 -6.53
C LEU A 142 -10.28 -12.95 -7.63
N GLY A 143 -10.92 -12.77 -8.78
CA GLY A 143 -10.80 -13.71 -9.89
C GLY A 143 -9.35 -13.81 -10.37
N THR A 144 -8.67 -12.68 -10.61
CA THR A 144 -7.27 -12.66 -11.05
C THR A 144 -6.31 -13.16 -9.97
N LEU A 145 -6.58 -12.91 -8.68
CA LEU A 145 -5.83 -13.51 -7.57
C LEU A 145 -5.76 -15.03 -7.73
N TYR A 146 -6.92 -15.70 -7.89
CA TYR A 146 -6.95 -17.14 -8.00
C TYR A 146 -6.39 -17.64 -9.34
N ILE A 147 -6.61 -16.92 -10.44
CA ILE A 147 -6.02 -17.27 -11.74
C ILE A 147 -4.50 -17.22 -11.66
N ILE A 148 -3.93 -16.11 -11.17
CA ILE A 148 -2.48 -15.94 -11.05
C ILE A 148 -1.91 -16.99 -10.08
N ARG A 149 -2.58 -17.21 -8.94
CA ARG A 149 -2.17 -18.23 -7.96
C ARG A 149 -2.21 -19.64 -8.54
N GLY A 150 -3.22 -19.95 -9.34
CA GLY A 150 -3.31 -21.24 -10.03
C GLY A 150 -2.19 -21.44 -11.04
N ILE A 151 -1.91 -20.42 -11.85
CA ILE A 151 -0.79 -20.43 -12.81
C ILE A 151 0.54 -20.58 -12.06
N ASP A 152 0.75 -19.81 -10.99
CA ASP A 152 1.93 -19.88 -10.15
C ASP A 152 2.12 -21.30 -9.58
N SER A 153 1.08 -21.86 -8.97
CA SER A 153 1.12 -23.22 -8.39
C SER A 153 1.44 -24.29 -9.43
N ILE A 154 0.89 -24.20 -10.65
CA ILE A 154 1.20 -25.14 -11.74
C ILE A 154 2.64 -24.95 -12.21
N TRP A 155 3.08 -23.70 -12.39
CA TRP A 155 4.43 -23.39 -12.89
C TRP A 155 5.51 -23.75 -11.87
N VAL A 156 5.31 -23.41 -10.59
CA VAL A 156 6.21 -23.74 -9.51
C VAL A 156 6.21 -25.26 -9.23
N GLY A 157 5.03 -25.89 -9.15
CA GLY A 157 4.90 -27.31 -8.78
C GLY A 157 5.52 -27.57 -7.42
N SER A 158 6.43 -28.55 -7.36
CA SER A 158 7.22 -28.87 -6.16
C SER A 158 8.60 -28.17 -6.12
N ARG A 159 8.89 -27.29 -7.08
CA ARG A 159 10.17 -26.58 -7.12
C ARG A 159 10.21 -25.49 -6.07
N GLN A 160 11.42 -25.22 -5.60
CA GLN A 160 11.73 -24.13 -4.71
C GLN A 160 13.00 -23.45 -5.23
N ILE A 161 13.01 -22.15 -5.31
CA ILE A 161 14.22 -21.38 -5.55
C ILE A 161 14.80 -21.06 -4.19
N THR A 162 16.08 -21.35 -4.00
CA THR A 162 16.81 -21.12 -2.74
C THR A 162 17.97 -20.17 -2.95
N ALA A 163 18.55 -19.65 -1.88
CA ALA A 163 19.70 -18.75 -1.96
C ALA A 163 20.90 -19.36 -2.71
N ALA A 164 21.05 -20.71 -2.67
CA ALA A 164 22.10 -21.41 -3.41
C ALA A 164 21.90 -21.37 -4.94
N ASP A 165 20.68 -21.12 -5.39
CA ASP A 165 20.34 -21.00 -6.81
C ASP A 165 20.55 -19.59 -7.36
N LEU A 166 20.85 -18.62 -6.49
CA LEU A 166 20.92 -17.21 -6.83
C LEU A 166 22.36 -16.69 -6.89
N PRO A 167 22.67 -15.69 -7.71
CA PRO A 167 23.97 -15.03 -7.69
C PRO A 167 24.24 -14.42 -6.29
N GLU A 168 25.42 -14.65 -5.73
CA GLU A 168 25.81 -14.13 -4.42
C GLU A 168 25.56 -12.62 -4.30
N GLY A 169 25.98 -11.83 -5.29
CA GLY A 169 25.78 -10.39 -5.28
C GLY A 169 24.30 -9.94 -5.26
N PHE A 170 23.35 -10.79 -5.69
CA PHE A 170 21.92 -10.49 -5.59
C PHE A 170 21.40 -10.72 -4.16
N VAL A 171 21.86 -11.76 -3.50
CA VAL A 171 21.52 -12.06 -2.09
C VAL A 171 22.20 -11.04 -1.16
N ASP A 172 23.46 -10.70 -1.42
CA ASP A 172 24.19 -9.67 -0.69
C ASP A 172 23.52 -8.29 -0.80
N PHE A 173 23.04 -7.93 -1.99
CA PHE A 173 22.24 -6.73 -2.17
C PHE A 173 20.95 -6.78 -1.34
N GLY A 174 20.28 -7.94 -1.30
CA GLY A 174 19.03 -8.15 -0.55
C GLY A 174 19.18 -8.00 0.96
N SER A 175 20.36 -8.34 1.51
CA SER A 175 20.68 -8.22 2.94
C SER A 175 21.59 -7.02 3.25
N GLY A 176 22.19 -6.40 2.23
CA GLY A 176 23.17 -5.31 2.34
C GLY A 176 22.54 -3.95 2.68
N GLY A 177 23.42 -2.99 2.98
CA GLY A 177 23.00 -1.65 3.31
C GLY A 177 24.16 -0.74 3.69
N LEU A 178 23.83 0.50 4.05
CA LEU A 178 24.76 1.46 4.62
C LEU A 178 24.47 1.55 6.13
N SER A 179 25.30 0.90 6.94
CA SER A 179 25.07 0.73 8.38
C SER A 179 23.69 0.09 8.63
N ALA A 180 22.86 0.64 9.52
CA ALA A 180 21.51 0.16 9.84
C ALA A 180 20.47 0.35 8.71
N VAL A 181 20.80 1.06 7.61
CA VAL A 181 19.84 1.35 6.54
C VAL A 181 20.05 0.43 5.34
N PRO A 182 19.14 -0.53 5.09
CA PRO A 182 19.25 -1.46 3.96
C PRO A 182 19.03 -0.78 2.60
N TRP A 183 19.71 -1.30 1.55
CA TRP A 183 19.49 -0.84 0.17
C TRP A 183 18.02 -0.96 -0.26
N LEU A 184 17.35 -2.04 0.13
CA LEU A 184 15.96 -2.28 -0.18
C LEU A 184 15.05 -1.21 0.44
N ALA A 185 15.31 -0.80 1.68
CA ALA A 185 14.56 0.25 2.36
C ALA A 185 14.76 1.62 1.69
N MET A 186 15.96 1.89 1.17
CA MET A 186 16.24 3.11 0.40
C MET A 186 15.42 3.14 -0.90
N ILE A 187 15.32 2.00 -1.63
CA ILE A 187 14.46 1.90 -2.82
C ILE A 187 13.00 2.16 -2.46
N ALA A 188 12.49 1.53 -1.39
CA ALA A 188 11.11 1.76 -0.96
C ALA A 188 10.86 3.22 -0.58
N LEU A 189 11.81 3.86 0.11
CA LEU A 189 11.73 5.28 0.47
C LEU A 189 11.70 6.18 -0.78
N VAL A 190 12.55 5.92 -1.76
CA VAL A 190 12.56 6.68 -3.03
C VAL A 190 11.23 6.53 -3.76
N VAL A 191 10.70 5.31 -3.87
CA VAL A 191 9.39 5.05 -4.50
C VAL A 191 8.27 5.75 -3.73
N LEU A 192 8.27 5.66 -2.41
CA LEU A 192 7.28 6.31 -1.54
C LEU A 192 7.29 7.83 -1.72
N VAL A 193 8.47 8.46 -1.65
CA VAL A 193 8.62 9.92 -1.79
C VAL A 193 8.25 10.38 -3.20
N ALA A 194 8.68 9.65 -4.23
CA ALA A 194 8.33 9.96 -5.62
C ALA A 194 6.81 9.86 -5.85
N THR A 195 6.16 8.83 -5.29
CA THR A 195 4.72 8.66 -5.38
C THR A 195 3.96 9.77 -4.62
N ALA A 196 4.39 10.11 -3.43
CA ALA A 196 3.83 11.22 -2.65
C ALA A 196 3.97 12.56 -3.38
N TYR A 197 5.14 12.81 -3.96
CA TYR A 197 5.41 13.99 -4.78
C TYR A 197 4.49 14.05 -6.01
N TYR A 198 4.34 12.92 -6.72
CA TYR A 198 3.42 12.79 -7.85
C TYR A 198 1.98 13.12 -7.45
N LEU A 199 1.47 12.50 -6.39
CA LEU A 199 0.10 12.71 -5.92
C LEU A 199 -0.18 14.16 -5.54
N LYS A 200 0.82 14.84 -4.95
CA LYS A 200 0.67 16.23 -4.48
C LYS A 200 0.82 17.26 -5.59
N HIS A 201 1.80 17.10 -6.49
CA HIS A 201 2.22 18.16 -7.41
C HIS A 201 1.68 18.00 -8.84
N TYR A 202 1.38 16.78 -9.29
CA TYR A 202 0.88 16.56 -10.65
C TYR A 202 -0.67 16.60 -10.70
N GLY A 203 -1.21 17.21 -11.77
CA GLY A 203 -2.66 17.25 -12.02
C GLY A 203 -3.27 15.86 -12.03
N SER A 204 -2.61 14.92 -12.72
CA SER A 204 -3.05 13.51 -12.79
C SER A 204 -3.08 12.80 -11.44
N GLY A 205 -2.19 13.16 -10.51
CA GLY A 205 -2.21 12.66 -9.13
C GLY A 205 -3.40 13.20 -8.33
N ARG A 206 -3.68 14.50 -8.45
CA ARG A 206 -4.85 15.13 -7.79
C ARG A 206 -6.19 14.63 -8.35
N GLU A 207 -6.22 14.29 -9.63
CA GLU A 207 -7.41 13.71 -10.28
C GLU A 207 -7.81 12.35 -9.69
N LEU A 208 -6.84 11.55 -9.15
CA LEU A 208 -7.16 10.31 -8.43
C LEU A 208 -8.01 10.58 -7.19
N TYR A 209 -7.70 11.62 -6.43
CA TYR A 209 -8.49 12.03 -5.27
C TYR A 209 -9.86 12.58 -5.67
N ALA A 210 -9.93 13.40 -6.72
CA ALA A 210 -11.19 13.93 -7.24
C ALA A 210 -12.11 12.80 -7.71
N LEU A 211 -11.56 11.85 -8.48
CA LEU A 211 -12.25 10.64 -8.92
C LEU A 211 -12.79 9.82 -7.74
N GLY A 212 -11.94 9.57 -6.75
CA GLY A 212 -12.34 8.81 -5.57
C GLY A 212 -13.35 9.53 -4.69
N SER A 213 -13.34 10.86 -4.66
CA SER A 213 -14.33 11.65 -3.91
C SER A 213 -15.73 11.58 -4.54
N ASN A 214 -15.81 11.83 -5.85
CA ASN A 214 -17.07 11.74 -6.60
C ASN A 214 -16.79 11.41 -8.08
N PRO A 215 -16.94 10.14 -8.51
CA PRO A 215 -16.68 9.74 -9.90
C PRO A 215 -17.54 10.46 -10.95
N GLU A 216 -18.81 10.75 -10.63
CA GLU A 216 -19.73 11.44 -11.53
C GLU A 216 -19.29 12.90 -11.75
N ALA A 217 -19.01 13.62 -10.66
CA ALA A 217 -18.52 15.00 -10.73
C ALA A 217 -17.15 15.06 -11.44
N ALA A 218 -16.26 14.10 -11.18
CA ALA A 218 -14.99 14.02 -11.86
C ALA A 218 -15.15 13.85 -13.37
N ARG A 219 -16.08 12.99 -13.81
CA ARG A 219 -16.41 12.80 -15.24
C ARG A 219 -16.96 14.09 -15.87
N LEU A 220 -17.88 14.78 -15.19
CA LEU A 220 -18.44 16.04 -15.67
C LEU A 220 -17.39 17.16 -15.76
N ALA A 221 -16.38 17.13 -14.90
CA ALA A 221 -15.21 18.02 -14.92
C ALA A 221 -14.17 17.66 -16.01
N GLY A 222 -14.44 16.64 -16.85
CA GLY A 222 -13.56 16.24 -17.94
C GLY A 222 -12.37 15.36 -17.51
N ILE A 223 -12.36 14.85 -16.27
CA ILE A 223 -11.30 13.93 -15.82
C ILE A 223 -11.44 12.59 -16.57
N PRO A 224 -10.36 12.07 -17.17
CA PRO A 224 -10.40 10.80 -17.91
C PRO A 224 -10.39 9.60 -16.93
N VAL A 225 -11.54 9.34 -16.29
CA VAL A 225 -11.74 8.37 -15.20
C VAL A 225 -11.12 7.00 -15.52
N ARG A 226 -11.44 6.44 -16.71
CA ARG A 226 -10.93 5.13 -17.15
C ARG A 226 -9.41 5.07 -17.18
N LYS A 227 -8.77 6.11 -17.74
CA LYS A 227 -7.32 6.21 -17.82
C LYS A 227 -6.68 6.31 -16.43
N ARG A 228 -7.31 7.02 -15.48
CA ARG A 228 -6.78 7.16 -14.12
C ARG A 228 -6.87 5.85 -13.34
N ILE A 229 -7.97 5.11 -13.46
CA ILE A 229 -8.11 3.77 -12.86
C ILE A 229 -7.07 2.82 -13.46
N LEU A 230 -6.96 2.77 -14.80
CA LEU A 230 -5.98 1.93 -15.49
C LEU A 230 -4.56 2.19 -14.98
N LEU A 231 -4.16 3.47 -14.90
CA LEU A 231 -2.82 3.84 -14.41
C LEU A 231 -2.60 3.45 -12.95
N ALA A 232 -3.61 3.59 -12.08
CA ALA A 232 -3.50 3.20 -10.67
C ALA A 232 -3.24 1.70 -10.51
N TYR A 233 -3.98 0.85 -11.24
CA TYR A 233 -3.76 -0.60 -11.25
C TYR A 233 -2.42 -1.00 -11.86
N THR A 234 -2.05 -0.38 -12.98
CA THR A 234 -0.75 -0.66 -13.65
C THR A 234 0.41 -0.34 -12.71
N PHE A 235 0.34 0.81 -12.03
CA PHE A 235 1.36 1.21 -11.07
C PHE A 235 1.39 0.30 -9.84
N CYS A 236 0.22 -0.09 -9.32
CA CYS A 236 0.11 -1.05 -8.23
C CYS A 236 0.73 -2.39 -8.58
N GLY A 237 0.41 -2.92 -9.77
CA GLY A 237 1.00 -4.15 -10.29
C GLY A 237 2.51 -4.05 -10.48
N ALA A 238 3.01 -2.92 -11.01
CA ALA A 238 4.45 -2.67 -11.15
C ALA A 238 5.18 -2.76 -9.79
N LEU A 239 4.59 -2.15 -8.75
CA LEU A 239 5.17 -2.20 -7.41
C LEU A 239 5.03 -3.58 -6.75
N ALA A 240 3.98 -4.34 -7.05
CA ALA A 240 3.85 -5.73 -6.62
C ALA A 240 4.92 -6.62 -7.27
N GLY A 241 5.19 -6.41 -8.57
CA GLY A 241 6.28 -7.10 -9.28
C GLY A 241 7.66 -6.74 -8.73
N LEU A 242 7.93 -5.44 -8.50
CA LEU A 242 9.16 -4.99 -7.86
C LEU A 242 9.32 -5.60 -6.47
N ALA A 243 8.27 -5.57 -5.66
CA ALA A 243 8.25 -6.16 -4.33
C ALA A 243 8.55 -7.67 -4.38
N GLY A 244 8.09 -8.38 -5.42
CA GLY A 244 8.42 -9.79 -5.66
C GLY A 244 9.92 -10.03 -5.88
N ALA A 245 10.56 -9.25 -6.75
CA ALA A 245 12.00 -9.33 -6.97
C ALA A 245 12.80 -9.01 -5.71
N LEU A 246 12.40 -7.96 -4.95
CA LEU A 246 13.06 -7.59 -3.70
C LEU A 246 12.77 -8.59 -2.58
N TYR A 247 11.61 -9.25 -2.58
CA TYR A 247 11.30 -10.37 -1.68
C TYR A 247 12.30 -11.52 -1.90
N LEU A 248 12.51 -11.92 -3.16
CA LEU A 248 13.49 -12.95 -3.51
C LEU A 248 14.90 -12.54 -3.06
N ALA A 249 15.32 -11.29 -3.31
CA ALA A 249 16.63 -10.82 -2.86
C ALA A 249 16.78 -10.87 -1.33
N ARG A 250 15.72 -10.50 -0.58
CA ARG A 250 15.72 -10.46 0.89
C ARG A 250 15.73 -11.84 1.53
N PHE A 251 14.85 -12.73 1.07
CA PHE A 251 14.62 -14.01 1.72
C PHE A 251 15.40 -15.16 1.07
N GLY A 252 15.89 -14.97 -0.15
CA GLY A 252 16.61 -16.00 -0.90
C GLY A 252 15.79 -17.28 -1.14
N ASN A 253 14.47 -17.23 -0.91
CA ASN A 253 13.62 -18.40 -0.98
C ASN A 253 12.23 -18.04 -1.53
N VAL A 254 11.79 -18.78 -2.55
CA VAL A 254 10.47 -18.62 -3.17
C VAL A 254 9.91 -19.99 -3.55
N ASP A 255 8.65 -20.21 -3.17
CA ASP A 255 7.86 -21.39 -3.48
C ASP A 255 6.44 -21.02 -3.92
N SER A 256 5.56 -22.00 -4.14
CA SER A 256 4.16 -21.79 -4.55
C SER A 256 3.29 -21.10 -3.48
N GLY A 257 3.75 -21.02 -2.23
CA GLY A 257 3.07 -20.33 -1.13
C GLY A 257 3.47 -18.85 -1.00
N THR A 258 4.48 -18.41 -1.75
CA THR A 258 5.02 -17.06 -1.64
C THR A 258 3.96 -16.00 -1.98
N GLY A 259 3.83 -14.99 -1.11
CA GLY A 259 2.82 -13.93 -1.23
C GLY A 259 1.40 -14.34 -0.86
N ASN A 260 1.16 -15.55 -0.34
CA ASN A 260 -0.17 -15.97 0.12
C ASN A 260 -0.59 -15.20 1.37
N GLY A 261 -1.81 -14.63 1.37
CA GLY A 261 -2.32 -13.79 2.46
C GLY A 261 -1.76 -12.36 2.49
N TYR A 262 -0.79 -12.05 1.61
CA TYR A 262 -0.18 -10.73 1.55
C TYR A 262 -1.19 -9.65 1.15
N GLU A 263 -2.17 -9.99 0.31
CA GLU A 263 -3.23 -9.11 -0.15
C GLU A 263 -4.03 -8.50 1.01
N LEU A 264 -4.40 -9.30 2.00
CA LEU A 264 -5.13 -8.82 3.18
C LEU A 264 -4.24 -7.95 4.09
N THR A 265 -2.99 -8.33 4.25
CA THR A 265 -2.01 -7.55 5.02
C THR A 265 -1.76 -6.18 4.37
N VAL A 266 -1.66 -6.12 3.04
CA VAL A 266 -1.49 -4.88 2.28
C VAL A 266 -2.71 -3.96 2.44
N VAL A 267 -3.93 -4.50 2.26
CA VAL A 267 -5.16 -3.73 2.46
C VAL A 267 -5.24 -3.22 3.91
N SER A 268 -4.91 -4.07 4.89
CA SER A 268 -4.87 -3.69 6.31
C SER A 268 -3.89 -2.54 6.55
N ALA A 269 -2.67 -2.61 5.99
CA ALA A 269 -1.66 -1.56 6.11
C ALA A 269 -2.16 -0.21 5.56
N VAL A 270 -2.78 -0.24 4.39
CA VAL A 270 -3.31 0.95 3.71
C VAL A 270 -4.46 1.57 4.51
N VAL A 271 -5.41 0.75 4.99
CA VAL A 271 -6.57 1.21 5.74
C VAL A 271 -6.18 1.67 7.14
N VAL A 272 -5.38 0.91 7.88
CA VAL A 272 -4.80 1.32 9.18
C VAL A 272 -4.03 2.62 9.00
N GLY A 273 -3.24 2.73 7.93
CA GLY A 273 -2.48 3.91 7.55
C GLY A 273 -3.30 5.16 7.22
N GLY A 274 -4.64 5.05 7.17
CA GLY A 274 -5.53 6.19 7.01
C GLY A 274 -5.97 6.48 5.59
N VAL A 275 -5.68 5.62 4.62
CA VAL A 275 -6.30 5.72 3.31
C VAL A 275 -7.74 5.23 3.42
N VAL A 276 -8.69 6.09 3.09
CA VAL A 276 -10.11 5.83 3.30
C VAL A 276 -10.64 4.88 2.23
N PHE A 277 -11.25 3.78 2.66
CA PHE A 277 -11.74 2.73 1.77
C PHE A 277 -12.84 3.21 0.79
N THR A 278 -13.60 4.24 1.18
CA THR A 278 -14.58 4.89 0.29
C THR A 278 -13.95 5.82 -0.75
N GLY A 279 -12.63 5.92 -0.78
CA GLY A 279 -11.84 6.69 -1.75
C GLY A 279 -11.79 8.19 -1.49
N GLY A 280 -11.03 8.89 -2.32
CA GLY A 280 -10.92 10.34 -2.33
C GLY A 280 -10.09 10.96 -1.20
N SER A 281 -9.53 10.16 -0.30
CA SER A 281 -8.76 10.64 0.86
C SER A 281 -7.71 9.63 1.30
N GLY A 282 -6.63 10.13 1.86
CA GLY A 282 -5.54 9.33 2.40
C GLY A 282 -4.17 9.81 1.93
N SER A 283 -3.12 9.25 2.54
CA SER A 283 -1.73 9.58 2.27
C SER A 283 -0.93 8.30 2.10
N VAL A 284 -0.03 8.28 1.10
CA VAL A 284 0.91 7.16 0.96
C VAL A 284 1.90 7.08 2.13
N TYR A 285 2.18 8.20 2.78
CA TYR A 285 2.98 8.19 4.01
C TYR A 285 2.24 7.49 5.16
N GLY A 286 0.93 7.75 5.28
CA GLY A 286 0.09 7.03 6.22
C GLY A 286 0.09 5.53 5.96
N ALA A 287 -0.08 5.10 4.71
CA ALA A 287 -0.01 3.69 4.33
C ALA A 287 1.34 3.06 4.66
N ALA A 288 2.44 3.79 4.45
CA ALA A 288 3.78 3.34 4.84
C ALA A 288 3.93 3.20 6.36
N LEU A 289 3.37 4.13 7.16
CA LEU A 289 3.32 4.01 8.62
C LEU A 289 2.47 2.80 9.06
N GLY A 290 1.34 2.56 8.40
CA GLY A 290 0.53 1.37 8.62
C GLY A 290 1.29 0.07 8.30
N ALA A 291 2.04 0.06 7.21
CA ALA A 291 2.91 -1.07 6.84
C ALA A 291 4.03 -1.29 7.88
N LEU A 292 4.69 -0.22 8.34
CA LEU A 292 5.66 -0.28 9.42
C LEU A 292 5.04 -0.84 10.70
N LEU A 293 3.87 -0.37 11.09
CA LEU A 293 3.18 -0.84 12.29
C LEU A 293 2.87 -2.35 12.20
N LEU A 294 2.25 -2.80 11.10
CA LEU A 294 1.89 -4.21 10.92
C LEU A 294 3.12 -5.11 10.87
N THR A 295 4.17 -4.68 10.15
CA THR A 295 5.43 -5.45 10.10
C THR A 295 6.10 -5.51 11.46
N SER A 296 6.05 -4.41 12.23
CA SER A 296 6.61 -4.40 13.59
C SER A 296 5.88 -5.36 14.52
N ILE A 297 4.55 -5.50 14.40
CA ILE A 297 3.78 -6.49 15.15
C ILE A 297 4.30 -7.90 14.86
N ASN A 298 4.60 -8.21 13.59
CA ASN A 298 5.15 -9.50 13.18
C ASN A 298 6.55 -9.78 13.79
N SER A 299 7.33 -8.73 14.05
CA SER A 299 8.67 -8.85 14.67
C SER A 299 8.60 -8.83 16.19
N VAL A 300 7.71 -8.02 16.75
CA VAL A 300 7.54 -7.80 18.20
C VAL A 300 6.95 -9.02 18.91
N LEU A 301 5.91 -9.63 18.34
CA LEU A 301 5.24 -10.77 18.98
C LEU A 301 6.18 -11.94 19.26
N PRO A 302 6.99 -12.43 18.29
CA PRO A 302 8.00 -13.46 18.57
C PRO A 302 9.08 -12.99 19.52
N ALA A 303 9.51 -11.72 19.46
CA ALA A 303 10.52 -11.17 20.38
C ALA A 303 10.05 -11.14 21.84
N LEU A 304 8.74 -11.08 22.09
CA LEU A 304 8.10 -11.19 23.39
C LEU A 304 7.67 -12.62 23.75
N GLY A 305 8.04 -13.63 22.96
CA GLY A 305 7.71 -15.04 23.18
C GLY A 305 6.26 -15.41 22.81
N VAL A 306 5.53 -14.54 22.11
CA VAL A 306 4.17 -14.83 21.63
C VAL A 306 4.23 -15.59 20.31
N SER A 307 3.43 -16.66 20.18
CA SER A 307 3.39 -17.48 18.97
C SER A 307 2.99 -16.65 17.73
N SER A 308 3.72 -16.84 16.63
CA SER A 308 3.47 -16.18 15.35
C SER A 308 2.08 -16.50 14.75
N VAL A 309 1.42 -17.54 15.20
CA VAL A 309 0.03 -17.88 14.78
C VAL A 309 -0.97 -16.74 15.12
N TRP A 310 -0.72 -16.01 16.22
CA TRP A 310 -1.55 -14.88 16.61
C TRP A 310 -1.46 -13.68 15.67
N VAL A 311 -0.42 -13.60 14.86
CA VAL A 311 -0.21 -12.50 13.89
C VAL A 311 -1.38 -12.36 12.93
N LEU A 312 -1.88 -13.49 12.39
CA LEU A 312 -3.03 -13.47 11.48
C LEU A 312 -4.30 -12.95 12.16
N ALA A 313 -4.56 -13.39 13.40
CA ALA A 313 -5.71 -12.93 14.17
C ALA A 313 -5.61 -11.43 14.48
N ILE A 314 -4.43 -10.96 14.88
CA ILE A 314 -4.18 -9.55 15.20
C ILE A 314 -4.34 -8.68 13.95
N ASN A 315 -3.80 -9.09 12.80
CA ASN A 315 -3.95 -8.36 11.55
C ASN A 315 -5.44 -8.26 11.15
N GLY A 316 -6.22 -9.33 11.31
CA GLY A 316 -7.67 -9.33 11.07
C GLY A 316 -8.42 -8.39 12.02
N ILE A 317 -8.10 -8.42 13.30
CA ILE A 317 -8.69 -7.52 14.31
C ILE A 317 -8.36 -6.06 13.99
N LEU A 318 -7.09 -5.75 13.66
CA LEU A 318 -6.66 -4.39 13.32
C LEU A 318 -7.38 -3.88 12.07
N LEU A 319 -7.58 -4.72 11.05
CA LEU A 319 -8.33 -4.37 9.85
C LEU A 319 -9.78 -4.00 10.20
N LEU A 320 -10.45 -4.85 10.99
CA LEU A 320 -11.84 -4.59 11.41
C LEU A 320 -11.96 -3.32 12.25
N LEU A 321 -11.04 -3.11 13.19
CA LEU A 321 -10.99 -1.89 14.01
C LEU A 321 -10.76 -0.64 13.15
N ALA A 322 -9.85 -0.69 12.19
CA ALA A 322 -9.57 0.43 11.30
C ALA A 322 -10.81 0.80 10.46
N ILE A 323 -11.51 -0.19 9.88
CA ILE A 323 -12.75 0.02 9.11
C ILE A 323 -13.86 0.57 10.03
N ALA A 324 -14.00 0.05 11.24
CA ALA A 324 -15.00 0.52 12.21
C ALA A 324 -14.74 1.98 12.60
N VAL A 325 -13.49 2.35 12.88
CA VAL A 325 -13.09 3.73 13.18
C VAL A 325 -13.38 4.65 12.00
N ASP A 326 -13.03 4.26 10.78
CA ASP A 326 -13.33 5.03 9.56
C ASP A 326 -14.83 5.29 9.44
N ARG A 327 -15.66 4.27 9.66
CA ARG A 327 -17.10 4.39 9.59
C ARG A 327 -17.65 5.36 10.64
N VAL A 328 -17.19 5.27 11.88
CA VAL A 328 -17.61 6.16 12.98
C VAL A 328 -17.20 7.60 12.69
N VAL A 329 -15.97 7.84 12.22
CA VAL A 329 -15.48 9.17 11.84
C VAL A 329 -16.32 9.75 10.70
N ALA A 330 -16.55 8.98 9.64
CA ALA A 330 -17.38 9.41 8.50
C ALA A 330 -18.80 9.81 8.92
N LEU A 331 -19.44 9.03 9.81
CA LEU A 331 -20.77 9.33 10.33
C LEU A 331 -20.78 10.61 11.19
N ARG A 332 -19.76 10.80 12.04
CA ARG A 332 -19.64 12.01 12.88
C ARG A 332 -19.42 13.27 12.04
N VAL A 333 -18.56 13.20 11.01
CA VAL A 333 -18.32 14.32 10.09
C VAL A 333 -19.60 14.66 9.33
N ALA A 334 -20.30 13.65 8.78
CA ALA A 334 -21.55 13.85 8.08
C ALA A 334 -22.64 14.51 8.97
N SER A 335 -22.75 14.07 10.23
CA SER A 335 -23.71 14.66 11.21
C SER A 335 -23.33 16.08 11.60
N ALA A 336 -22.05 16.39 11.76
CA ALA A 336 -21.56 17.75 12.06
C ALA A 336 -21.86 18.72 10.90
N LEU A 337 -21.66 18.28 9.65
CA LEU A 337 -22.00 19.08 8.46
C LEU A 337 -23.50 19.32 8.34
N LYS A 338 -24.35 18.32 8.59
CA LYS A 338 -25.82 18.49 8.61
C LYS A 338 -26.27 19.51 9.65
N LYS A 339 -25.76 19.42 10.89
CA LYS A 339 -26.09 20.38 11.96
C LYS A 339 -25.64 21.80 11.64
N ARG A 340 -24.54 21.98 10.94
CA ARG A 340 -24.04 23.30 10.51
C ARG A 340 -24.90 23.90 9.41
N ASN A 341 -25.27 23.12 8.39
CA ASN A 341 -26.16 23.59 7.32
C ASN A 341 -27.55 23.95 7.85
N ALA A 342 -28.07 23.21 8.85
CA ALA A 342 -29.34 23.54 9.49
C ALA A 342 -29.32 24.81 10.39
N ARG A 343 -28.12 25.31 10.75
CA ARG A 343 -27.97 26.59 11.49
C ARG A 343 -27.83 27.83 10.58
N HIS A 344 -27.61 27.61 9.30
CA HIS A 344 -27.47 28.67 8.30
C HIS A 344 -28.66 28.73 7.31
N ALA A 345 -29.63 27.82 7.45
CA ALA A 345 -30.95 27.86 6.80
C ALA A 345 -32.00 28.41 7.76
#